data_85fcfaf9df421ba2326e367290f2d3c2
#
_entry.id   85fcfaf9df421ba2326e367290f2d3c2
#
_cell.length_a   1.000
_cell.length_b   1.000
_cell.length_c   1.000
_cell.angle_alpha   90.00
_cell.angle_beta   90.00
_cell.angle_gamma   90.00
#
_symmetry.space_group_name_H-M   'P 1'
#
loop_
_entity.id
_entity.type
_entity.pdbx_description
1 polymer ?
#
loop_
_entity_poly.entity_id
_entity_poly.type
_entity_poly.pdbx_seq_one_letter_code
_entity_poly.pdbx_strand_id
1 'polypeptide(L)'
;MKKLLGRLLGKGVSAVRPTCTAILAAAGSSQRMGSENKLLLPLDGMPVLAHTLRAVDAAQSVDEIVIAAREEDLLTYAELCKTYGIRKPVKVVVGGATRQESVLRAALEARADAKLLAVQDGARPLVTPELFDAVVLRAAVCAAAAPAVPV
;
A
#
# COMPACT_ATOMS: atom_id res chain seq x y z
N MET A 1 -3.34 6.55 26.22
CA MET A 1 -3.10 6.98 24.81
C MET A 1 -3.96 8.18 24.38
N LYS A 2 -5.25 8.29 24.74
CA LYS A 2 -6.11 9.45 24.39
C LYS A 2 -5.63 10.81 24.92
N LYS A 3 -4.92 10.88 26.04
CA LYS A 3 -4.44 12.15 26.66
C LYS A 3 -3.20 12.76 25.99
N LEU A 4 -2.40 11.97 25.25
CA LEU A 4 -1.20 12.49 24.57
C LEU A 4 -1.56 13.18 23.23
N LEU A 5 -2.58 12.68 22.55
CA LEU A 5 -3.09 13.26 21.29
C LEU A 5 -3.71 14.66 21.52
N GLY A 6 -4.38 14.87 22.66
CA GLY A 6 -5.01 16.15 22.99
C GLY A 6 -4.03 17.30 23.32
N ARG A 7 -2.78 17.02 23.65
CA ARG A 7 -1.75 18.06 23.91
C ARG A 7 -1.03 18.56 22.66
N LEU A 8 -1.05 17.79 21.58
CA LEU A 8 -0.50 18.19 20.26
C LEU A 8 -1.48 18.99 19.42
N LEU A 9 -2.78 18.98 19.76
CA LEU A 9 -3.84 19.69 19.04
C LEU A 9 -4.16 21.07 19.65
N GLY A 10 -3.24 21.66 20.40
CA GLY A 10 -3.35 23.01 20.95
C GLY A 10 -3.22 24.06 19.88
N LYS A 11 -4.37 24.63 19.48
CA LYS A 11 -4.58 25.87 18.72
C LYS A 11 -4.17 25.90 17.24
N GLY A 12 -5.13 25.62 16.36
CA GLY A 12 -5.37 26.48 15.20
C GLY A 12 -4.41 26.40 14.01
N VAL A 13 -3.60 25.34 13.90
CA VAL A 13 -2.94 24.98 12.63
C VAL A 13 -3.52 23.65 12.20
N SER A 14 -4.34 23.63 11.16
CA SER A 14 -4.63 22.42 10.42
C SER A 14 -3.27 21.91 9.91
N ALA A 15 -2.63 21.05 10.69
CA ALA A 15 -1.41 20.39 10.24
C ALA A 15 -1.80 19.53 9.05
N VAL A 16 -1.60 20.08 7.85
CA VAL A 16 -1.77 19.34 6.59
C VAL A 16 -0.89 18.11 6.71
N ARG A 17 -1.50 16.94 6.85
CA ARG A 17 -0.73 15.70 6.90
C ARG A 17 0.10 15.56 5.61
N PRO A 18 1.30 15.00 5.67
CA PRO A 18 2.10 14.79 4.47
C PRO A 18 1.37 13.86 3.50
N THR A 19 1.42 14.19 2.20
CA THR A 19 0.89 13.33 1.14
C THR A 19 1.67 12.02 1.09
N CYS A 20 0.95 10.89 0.97
CA CYS A 20 1.52 9.56 0.96
C CYS A 20 1.04 8.77 -0.26
N THR A 21 1.97 8.22 -1.02
CA THR A 21 1.70 7.20 -2.04
C THR A 21 2.00 5.82 -1.47
N ALA A 22 1.01 4.93 -1.50
CA ALA A 22 1.20 3.53 -1.17
C ALA A 22 1.72 2.75 -2.39
N ILE A 23 2.78 1.98 -2.21
CA ILE A 23 3.37 1.12 -3.23
C ILE A 23 3.04 -0.33 -2.87
N LEU A 24 2.29 -1.02 -3.72
CA LEU A 24 2.01 -2.44 -3.58
C LEU A 24 2.99 -3.27 -4.42
N ALA A 25 3.87 -4.02 -3.76
CA ALA A 25 4.78 -4.95 -4.41
C ALA A 25 4.02 -6.23 -4.80
N ALA A 26 3.69 -6.36 -6.09
CA ALA A 26 2.84 -7.42 -6.64
C ALA A 26 3.45 -8.12 -7.88
N ALA A 27 4.70 -7.82 -8.23
CA ALA A 27 5.40 -8.37 -9.40
C ALA A 27 6.11 -9.73 -9.14
N GLY A 28 5.98 -10.29 -7.93
CA GLY A 28 6.68 -11.54 -7.55
C GLY A 28 6.19 -12.76 -8.34
N SER A 29 7.12 -13.59 -8.81
CA SER A 29 6.87 -14.77 -9.68
C SER A 29 6.18 -15.96 -9.01
N SER A 30 5.85 -15.90 -7.72
CA SER A 30 5.17 -16.99 -6.96
C SER A 30 5.84 -18.39 -7.08
N GLN A 31 7.13 -18.45 -7.40
CA GLN A 31 7.87 -19.71 -7.72
C GLN A 31 7.68 -20.87 -6.74
N ARG A 32 7.39 -20.58 -5.47
CA ARG A 32 7.15 -21.60 -4.43
C ARG A 32 5.77 -22.26 -4.50
N MET A 33 4.85 -21.72 -5.27
CA MET A 33 3.47 -22.22 -5.39
C MET A 33 3.13 -22.72 -6.81
N GLY A 34 4.14 -22.98 -7.64
CA GLY A 34 3.94 -23.38 -9.03
C GLY A 34 3.71 -22.19 -9.95
N SER A 35 2.93 -22.40 -11.03
CA SER A 35 2.65 -21.37 -12.04
C SER A 35 1.52 -20.40 -11.68
N GLU A 36 0.77 -20.68 -10.60
CA GLU A 36 -0.39 -19.85 -10.24
C GLU A 36 0.01 -18.55 -9.57
N ASN A 37 -0.66 -17.48 -9.94
CA ASN A 37 -0.48 -16.18 -9.28
C ASN A 37 -1.19 -16.18 -7.92
N LYS A 38 -0.42 -16.34 -6.83
CA LYS A 38 -0.96 -16.38 -5.47
C LYS A 38 -1.81 -15.16 -5.08
N LEU A 39 -1.58 -14.02 -5.73
CA LEU A 39 -2.32 -12.78 -5.46
C LEU A 39 -3.75 -12.83 -5.99
N LEU A 40 -4.03 -13.70 -6.96
CA LEU A 40 -5.34 -13.93 -7.53
C LEU A 40 -6.08 -15.10 -6.89
N LEU A 41 -5.41 -15.89 -6.05
CA LEU A 41 -6.07 -16.98 -5.32
C LEU A 41 -7.16 -16.44 -4.39
N PRO A 42 -8.32 -17.12 -4.32
CA PRO A 42 -9.40 -16.68 -3.45
C PRO A 42 -9.06 -16.93 -1.98
N LEU A 43 -9.31 -15.92 -1.17
CA LEU A 43 -9.31 -15.98 0.28
C LEU A 43 -10.66 -15.41 0.73
N ASP A 44 -11.50 -16.25 1.36
CA ASP A 44 -12.85 -15.86 1.77
C ASP A 44 -13.67 -15.20 0.63
N GLY A 45 -13.66 -15.85 -0.55
CA GLY A 45 -14.42 -15.41 -1.73
C GLY A 45 -13.86 -14.20 -2.50
N MET A 46 -12.71 -13.67 -2.12
CA MET A 46 -12.08 -12.51 -2.75
C MET A 46 -10.58 -12.76 -2.98
N PRO A 47 -9.98 -12.29 -4.09
CA PRO A 47 -8.54 -12.43 -4.32
C PRO A 47 -7.70 -11.84 -3.19
N VAL A 48 -6.57 -12.49 -2.86
CA VAL A 48 -5.62 -12.04 -1.83
C VAL A 48 -5.23 -10.56 -2.02
N LEU A 49 -4.93 -10.16 -3.26
CA LEU A 49 -4.57 -8.77 -3.56
C LEU A 49 -5.72 -7.80 -3.27
N ALA A 50 -6.96 -8.19 -3.50
CA ALA A 50 -8.12 -7.33 -3.26
C ALA A 50 -8.32 -7.01 -1.77
N HIS A 51 -8.02 -7.97 -0.87
CA HIS A 51 -8.02 -7.70 0.57
C HIS A 51 -7.00 -6.61 0.93
N THR A 52 -5.75 -6.76 0.45
CA THR A 52 -4.70 -5.77 0.69
C THR A 52 -5.08 -4.40 0.12
N LEU A 53 -5.59 -4.35 -1.12
CA LEU A 53 -6.03 -3.12 -1.78
C LEU A 53 -7.12 -2.40 -0.99
N ARG A 54 -8.14 -3.13 -0.54
CA ARG A 54 -9.25 -2.55 0.25
C ARG A 54 -8.75 -1.97 1.57
N ALA A 55 -7.83 -2.63 2.26
CA ALA A 55 -7.25 -2.11 3.49
C ALA A 55 -6.47 -0.81 3.23
N VAL A 56 -5.67 -0.76 2.18
CA VAL A 56 -4.90 0.43 1.79
C VAL A 56 -5.81 1.56 1.29
N ASP A 57 -6.87 1.24 0.54
CA ASP A 57 -7.88 2.21 0.10
C ASP A 57 -8.64 2.83 1.29
N ALA A 58 -8.92 2.05 2.32
CA ALA A 58 -9.59 2.53 3.53
C ALA A 58 -8.68 3.35 4.45
N ALA A 59 -7.36 3.22 4.35
CA ALA A 59 -6.39 3.97 5.16
C ALA A 59 -6.48 5.47 4.88
N GLN A 60 -6.62 6.29 5.93
CA GLN A 60 -6.81 7.73 5.80
C GLN A 60 -5.52 8.48 5.46
N SER A 61 -4.37 7.87 5.75
CA SER A 61 -3.05 8.45 5.48
C SER A 61 -2.58 8.30 4.04
N VAL A 62 -3.28 7.52 3.21
CA VAL A 62 -2.92 7.24 1.82
C VAL A 62 -3.71 8.13 0.86
N ASP A 63 -3.03 8.72 -0.13
CA ASP A 63 -3.62 9.59 -1.15
C ASP A 63 -3.66 8.96 -2.54
N GLU A 64 -2.75 8.03 -2.82
CA GLU A 64 -2.59 7.35 -4.10
C GLU A 64 -2.04 5.94 -3.89
N ILE A 65 -2.37 5.03 -4.79
CA ILE A 65 -1.85 3.66 -4.80
C ILE A 65 -1.11 3.42 -6.12
N VAL A 66 0.11 2.89 -6.05
CA VAL A 66 0.85 2.41 -7.23
C VAL A 66 1.13 0.91 -7.05
N ILE A 67 0.68 0.10 -7.99
CA ILE A 67 0.84 -1.35 -7.96
C ILE A 67 1.96 -1.74 -8.93
N ALA A 68 3.07 -2.28 -8.44
CA ALA A 68 4.09 -2.91 -9.29
C ALA A 68 3.65 -4.34 -9.60
N ALA A 69 3.32 -4.62 -10.86
CA ALA A 69 2.78 -5.88 -11.35
C ALA A 69 3.72 -6.53 -12.38
N ARG A 70 3.52 -7.81 -12.67
CA ARG A 70 4.09 -8.42 -13.88
C ARG A 70 3.36 -7.87 -15.10
N GLU A 71 4.01 -7.87 -16.25
CA GLU A 71 3.44 -7.34 -17.49
C GLU A 71 2.11 -8.05 -17.85
N GLU A 72 2.05 -9.36 -17.69
CA GLU A 72 0.85 -10.16 -17.93
C GLU A 72 -0.31 -9.88 -16.96
N ASP A 73 -0.05 -9.31 -15.78
CA ASP A 73 -1.06 -9.04 -14.75
C ASP A 73 -1.60 -7.60 -14.76
N LEU A 74 -1.05 -6.70 -15.58
CA LEU A 74 -1.41 -5.27 -15.57
C LEU A 74 -2.92 -5.04 -15.73
N LEU A 75 -3.52 -5.63 -16.74
CA LEU A 75 -4.96 -5.48 -17.01
C LEU A 75 -5.80 -6.13 -15.93
N THR A 76 -5.42 -7.32 -15.49
CA THR A 76 -6.12 -8.06 -14.42
C THR A 76 -6.17 -7.26 -13.14
N TYR A 77 -5.06 -6.62 -12.74
CA TYR A 77 -5.04 -5.81 -11.50
C TYR A 77 -5.80 -4.50 -11.65
N ALA A 78 -5.78 -3.89 -12.83
CA ALA A 78 -6.59 -2.71 -13.11
C ALA A 78 -8.11 -3.02 -13.03
N GLU A 79 -8.54 -4.15 -13.60
CA GLU A 79 -9.93 -4.62 -13.50
C GLU A 79 -10.31 -4.99 -12.07
N LEU A 80 -9.41 -5.62 -11.32
CA LEU A 80 -9.62 -5.96 -9.92
C LEU A 80 -9.87 -4.69 -9.08
N CYS A 81 -9.14 -3.61 -9.31
CA CYS A 81 -9.38 -2.33 -8.64
C CYS A 81 -10.80 -1.80 -8.89
N LYS A 82 -11.30 -1.91 -10.13
CA LYS A 82 -12.66 -1.51 -10.48
C LYS A 82 -13.70 -2.42 -9.82
N THR A 83 -13.53 -3.74 -9.94
CA THR A 83 -14.44 -4.76 -9.42
C THR A 83 -14.65 -4.63 -7.92
N TYR A 84 -13.58 -4.34 -7.17
CA TYR A 84 -13.63 -4.23 -5.71
C TYR A 84 -13.77 -2.78 -5.20
N GLY A 85 -14.07 -1.84 -6.11
CA GLY A 85 -14.47 -0.48 -5.76
C GLY A 85 -13.38 0.34 -5.07
N ILE A 86 -12.13 0.20 -5.51
CA ILE A 86 -11.02 1.03 -5.02
C ILE A 86 -11.25 2.48 -5.47
N ARG A 87 -11.30 3.41 -4.52
CA ARG A 87 -11.71 4.81 -4.75
C ARG A 87 -10.54 5.75 -4.92
N LYS A 88 -9.40 5.45 -4.31
CA LYS A 88 -8.19 6.26 -4.46
C LYS A 88 -7.65 6.17 -5.88
N PRO A 89 -6.94 7.19 -6.37
CA PRO A 89 -6.21 7.09 -7.63
C PRO A 89 -5.26 5.88 -7.62
N VAL A 90 -5.36 5.03 -8.65
CA VAL A 90 -4.53 3.84 -8.80
C VAL A 90 -3.76 3.90 -10.12
N LYS A 91 -2.47 3.58 -10.06
CA LYS A 91 -1.63 3.27 -11.22
C LYS A 91 -1.17 1.82 -11.11
N VAL A 92 -1.18 1.10 -12.23
CA VAL A 92 -0.58 -0.24 -12.31
C VAL A 92 0.60 -0.15 -13.27
N VAL A 93 1.79 -0.49 -12.79
CA VAL A 93 3.05 -0.31 -13.53
C VAL A 93 3.82 -1.62 -13.61
N VAL A 94 4.63 -1.78 -14.65
CA VAL A 94 5.49 -2.95 -14.79
C VAL A 94 6.58 -2.94 -13.73
N GLY A 95 6.64 -3.97 -12.91
CA GLY A 95 7.70 -4.19 -11.93
C GLY A 95 9.04 -4.54 -12.58
N GLY A 96 10.04 -4.77 -11.75
CA GLY A 96 11.36 -5.19 -12.15
C GLY A 96 11.63 -6.67 -11.87
N ALA A 97 12.85 -7.11 -12.16
CA ALA A 97 13.31 -8.47 -11.93
C ALA A 97 13.43 -8.80 -10.41
N THR A 98 13.62 -7.79 -9.58
CA THR A 98 13.70 -7.93 -8.12
C THR A 98 12.60 -7.14 -7.42
N ARG A 99 12.38 -7.46 -6.12
CA ARG A 99 11.45 -6.67 -5.29
C ARG A 99 11.89 -5.22 -5.18
N GLN A 100 13.19 -4.97 -5.00
CA GLN A 100 13.74 -3.62 -4.91
C GLN A 100 13.51 -2.83 -6.20
N GLU A 101 13.80 -3.44 -7.34
CA GLU A 101 13.57 -2.80 -8.64
C GLU A 101 12.08 -2.51 -8.88
N SER A 102 11.20 -3.43 -8.51
CA SER A 102 9.75 -3.24 -8.61
C SER A 102 9.27 -2.06 -7.76
N VAL A 103 9.75 -1.96 -6.52
CA VAL A 103 9.44 -0.85 -5.62
C VAL A 103 10.00 0.47 -6.17
N LEU A 104 11.23 0.47 -6.72
CA LEU A 104 11.82 1.66 -7.31
C LEU A 104 11.01 2.16 -8.52
N ARG A 105 10.65 1.27 -9.44
CA ARG A 105 9.82 1.64 -10.60
C ARG A 105 8.49 2.23 -10.17
N ALA A 106 7.82 1.62 -9.19
CA ALA A 106 6.57 2.17 -8.66
C ALA A 106 6.76 3.51 -7.93
N ALA A 107 7.88 3.70 -7.24
CA ALA A 107 8.21 4.96 -6.57
C ALA A 107 8.41 6.12 -7.56
N LEU A 108 8.97 5.85 -8.73
CA LEU A 108 9.14 6.85 -9.80
C LEU A 108 7.81 7.29 -10.41
N GLU A 109 6.77 6.47 -10.30
CA GLU A 109 5.40 6.78 -10.75
C GLU A 109 4.52 7.42 -9.67
N ALA A 110 5.04 7.57 -8.44
CA ALA A 110 4.33 8.25 -7.38
C ALA A 110 4.03 9.71 -7.75
N ARG A 111 2.95 10.24 -7.21
CA ARG A 111 2.61 11.66 -7.41
C ARG A 111 3.77 12.58 -7.01
N ALA A 112 3.96 13.65 -7.76
CA ALA A 112 5.12 14.55 -7.60
C ALA A 112 5.19 15.26 -6.24
N ASP A 113 4.06 15.41 -5.56
CA ASP A 113 3.96 16.03 -4.24
C ASP A 113 3.96 15.02 -3.08
N ALA A 114 4.20 13.72 -3.35
CA ALA A 114 4.33 12.72 -2.31
C ALA A 114 5.50 13.04 -1.39
N LYS A 115 5.23 13.11 -0.09
CA LYS A 115 6.25 13.32 0.96
C LYS A 115 6.63 12.01 1.64
N LEU A 116 5.76 11.01 1.55
CA LEU A 116 5.95 9.68 2.12
C LEU A 116 5.64 8.62 1.07
N LEU A 117 6.41 7.54 1.12
CA LEU A 117 6.15 6.32 0.36
C LEU A 117 5.93 5.18 1.35
N ALA A 118 4.76 4.54 1.29
CA ALA A 118 4.43 3.39 2.13
C ALA A 118 4.48 2.10 1.31
N VAL A 119 5.47 1.26 1.56
CA VAL A 119 5.68 0.02 0.80
C VAL A 119 4.99 -1.15 1.48
N GLN A 120 4.09 -1.81 0.77
CA GLN A 120 3.30 -2.95 1.24
C GLN A 120 3.44 -4.13 0.28
N ASP A 121 3.63 -5.34 0.81
CA ASP A 121 3.56 -6.55 0.00
C ASP A 121 2.09 -6.85 -0.37
N GLY A 122 1.82 -7.05 -1.65
CA GLY A 122 0.46 -7.36 -2.13
C GLY A 122 -0.12 -8.66 -1.56
N ALA A 123 0.74 -9.60 -1.12
CA ALA A 123 0.37 -10.87 -0.53
C ALA A 123 0.19 -10.82 1.01
N ARG A 124 -0.11 -9.68 1.60
CA ARG A 124 -0.37 -9.53 3.04
C ARG A 124 -1.81 -9.07 3.28
N PRO A 125 -2.81 -9.96 3.09
CA PRO A 125 -4.23 -9.61 3.11
C PRO A 125 -4.77 -9.22 4.50
N LEU A 126 -4.01 -9.50 5.56
CA LEU A 126 -4.41 -9.23 6.95
C LEU A 126 -3.94 -7.88 7.47
N VAL A 127 -3.33 -7.04 6.64
CA VAL A 127 -3.04 -5.66 7.00
C VAL A 127 -4.34 -4.90 7.24
N THR A 128 -4.38 -4.08 8.31
CA THR A 128 -5.55 -3.25 8.60
C THR A 128 -5.30 -1.78 8.26
N PRO A 129 -6.35 -1.00 7.93
CA PRO A 129 -6.22 0.43 7.69
C PRO A 129 -5.57 1.17 8.87
N GLU A 130 -5.92 0.78 10.11
CA GLU A 130 -5.41 1.41 11.33
C GLU A 130 -3.91 1.17 11.52
N LEU A 131 -3.45 -0.06 11.23
CA LEU A 131 -2.02 -0.37 11.27
C LEU A 131 -1.27 0.44 10.22
N PHE A 132 -1.83 0.52 9.01
CA PHE A 132 -1.24 1.29 7.91
C PHE A 132 -1.11 2.76 8.28
N ASP A 133 -2.19 3.37 8.79
CA ASP A 133 -2.22 4.76 9.24
C ASP A 133 -1.23 5.01 10.39
N ALA A 134 -1.14 4.11 11.35
CA ALA A 134 -0.22 4.24 12.47
C ALA A 134 1.25 4.28 12.01
N VAL A 135 1.62 3.41 11.04
CA VAL A 135 2.98 3.35 10.49
C VAL A 135 3.31 4.61 9.67
N VAL A 136 2.39 5.04 8.80
CA VAL A 136 2.58 6.25 7.97
C VAL A 136 2.72 7.50 8.83
N LEU A 137 1.85 7.66 9.83
CA LEU A 137 1.92 8.80 10.77
C LEU A 137 3.20 8.78 11.60
N ARG A 138 3.68 7.59 11.97
CA ARG A 138 4.97 7.47 12.66
C ARG A 138 6.13 7.85 11.76
N ALA A 139 6.13 7.42 10.51
CA ALA A 139 7.15 7.77 9.52
C ALA A 139 7.21 9.28 9.27
N ALA A 140 6.07 9.98 9.31
CA ALA A 140 6.01 11.43 9.17
C ALA A 140 6.80 12.18 10.28
N VAL A 141 6.99 11.55 11.44
CA VAL A 141 7.73 12.15 12.57
C VAL A 141 9.17 11.67 12.62
N CYS A 142 9.42 10.38 12.32
CA CYS A 142 10.71 9.74 12.52
C CYS A 142 11.47 9.47 11.19
N ALA A 143 10.99 10.01 10.07
CA ALA A 143 11.49 9.80 8.71
C ALA A 143 11.32 8.37 8.16
N ALA A 144 11.36 7.33 8.99
CA ALA A 144 11.09 5.96 8.60
C ALA A 144 10.44 5.18 9.76
N ALA A 145 9.54 4.26 9.42
CA ALA A 145 8.89 3.38 10.39
C ALA A 145 8.52 2.03 9.74
N ALA A 146 8.56 0.97 10.52
CA ALA A 146 8.06 -0.34 10.11
C ALA A 146 7.34 -0.99 11.31
N PRO A 147 6.26 -1.75 11.08
CA PRO A 147 5.61 -2.49 12.15
C PRO A 147 6.46 -3.71 12.52
N ALA A 148 6.52 -4.03 13.80
CA ALA A 148 7.18 -5.21 14.32
C ALA A 148 6.40 -5.77 15.50
N VAL A 149 6.58 -7.05 15.77
CA VAL A 149 6.11 -7.74 16.98
C VAL A 149 7.30 -8.20 17.80
N PRO A 150 7.21 -8.26 19.12
CA PRO A 150 8.23 -8.90 19.95
C PRO A 150 8.39 -10.37 19.54
N VAL A 151 9.63 -10.86 19.52
CA VAL A 151 9.99 -12.28 19.29
C VAL A 151 10.24 -12.97 20.62
#